data_b190d245e3a3e0aef8cdc11dd93b9c0f
#
_entry.id   b190d245e3a3e0aef8cdc11dd93b9c0f
#
_cell.length_a   1.000
_cell.length_b   1.000
_cell.length_c   1.000
_cell.angle_alpha   90.00
_cell.angle_beta   90.00
_cell.angle_gamma   90.00
#
_symmetry.space_group_name_H-M   'P 1'
#
loop_
_entity.id
_entity.type
_entity.pdbx_description
1 polymer ?
#
loop_
_entity_poly.entity_id
_entity_poly.type
_entity_poly.pdbx_seq_one_letter_code
_entity_poly.pdbx_strand_id
1 'polypeptide(L)'
;MTLSPQCQDLYKILLKTNRPLSAKELAFQLHIFHPTVYRLTEPLIDMGLITKTDTYPHEFAAKNVDEGLSLFLLHQNEWFSRQFFPSIKSGEEKRKNSQPQEIRLSFIQSRDELMNQSAEETSKTTKSIDLLRSGHEIPADVMLAIIEAKKRNVLTRMLIQDYSDENADQVGYWQKNDILVRKSELHHVRLMIYDASVVYFMSYKHDDSNKDLGMKISYPPLAIIFSKLFEEWWQKAKRI
;
A
#
# COMPACT_ATOMS: atom_id res chain seq x y z
N MET A 1 -6.69 -13.16 -2.69
CA MET A 1 -6.05 -14.47 -2.93
C MET A 1 -4.63 -14.39 -2.41
N THR A 2 -4.25 -15.19 -1.42
CA THR A 2 -2.90 -15.15 -0.84
C THR A 2 -2.05 -16.20 -1.56
N LEU A 3 -0.92 -15.81 -2.10
CA LEU A 3 0.04 -16.74 -2.70
C LEU A 3 0.54 -17.72 -1.63
N SER A 4 0.58 -19.01 -1.96
CA SER A 4 1.18 -20.00 -1.06
C SER A 4 2.67 -19.71 -0.83
N PRO A 5 3.27 -20.11 0.30
CA PRO A 5 4.69 -19.94 0.55
C PRO A 5 5.57 -20.47 -0.59
N GLN A 6 5.23 -21.62 -1.16
CA GLN A 6 5.95 -22.21 -2.28
C GLN A 6 5.86 -21.36 -3.57
N CYS A 7 4.71 -20.71 -3.85
CA CYS A 7 4.59 -19.76 -4.97
C CYS A 7 5.48 -18.54 -4.75
N GLN A 8 5.54 -18.03 -3.51
CA GLN A 8 6.38 -16.90 -3.16
C GLN A 8 7.88 -17.24 -3.32
N ASP A 9 8.28 -18.43 -2.93
CA ASP A 9 9.69 -18.88 -3.05
C ASP A 9 10.06 -19.09 -4.51
N LEU A 10 9.17 -19.64 -5.33
CA LEU A 10 9.36 -19.75 -6.79
C LEU A 10 9.57 -18.36 -7.41
N TYR A 11 8.71 -17.40 -7.07
CA TYR A 11 8.84 -16.04 -7.59
C TYR A 11 10.14 -15.35 -7.17
N LYS A 12 10.56 -15.52 -5.90
CA LYS A 12 11.85 -15.01 -5.42
C LYS A 12 13.06 -15.60 -6.18
N ILE A 13 13.00 -16.89 -6.52
CA ILE A 13 14.04 -17.53 -7.33
C ILE A 13 14.14 -16.90 -8.70
N LEU A 14 13.01 -16.73 -9.38
CA LEU A 14 12.96 -16.09 -10.71
C LEU A 14 13.47 -14.65 -10.69
N LEU A 15 13.10 -13.88 -9.68
CA LEU A 15 13.60 -12.50 -9.50
C LEU A 15 15.11 -12.45 -9.29
N LYS A 16 15.66 -13.35 -8.45
CA LYS A 16 17.10 -13.40 -8.16
C LYS A 16 17.94 -13.84 -9.37
N THR A 17 17.41 -14.74 -10.17
CA THR A 17 18.17 -15.32 -11.28
C THR A 17 18.25 -14.37 -12.48
N ASN A 18 17.30 -13.46 -12.63
CA ASN A 18 17.21 -12.46 -13.71
C ASN A 18 17.38 -13.04 -15.12
N ARG A 19 17.01 -14.31 -15.30
CA ARG A 19 16.94 -15.01 -16.58
C ARG A 19 15.79 -16.02 -16.58
N PRO A 20 15.28 -16.43 -17.75
CA PRO A 20 14.33 -17.52 -17.82
C PRO A 20 14.89 -18.82 -17.23
N LEU A 21 14.06 -19.56 -16.51
CA LEU A 21 14.35 -20.88 -15.94
C LEU A 21 13.35 -21.90 -16.46
N SER A 22 13.83 -23.07 -16.83
CA SER A 22 12.97 -24.20 -17.20
C SER A 22 12.25 -24.77 -15.97
N ALA A 23 11.13 -25.47 -16.21
CA ALA A 23 10.42 -26.16 -15.13
C ALA A 23 11.32 -27.18 -14.40
N LYS A 24 12.30 -27.77 -15.09
CA LYS A 24 13.26 -28.71 -14.50
C LYS A 24 14.23 -28.00 -13.52
N GLU A 25 14.75 -26.84 -13.90
CA GLU A 25 15.63 -26.03 -13.04
C GLU A 25 14.89 -25.54 -11.80
N LEU A 26 13.64 -25.05 -11.96
CA LEU A 26 12.79 -24.62 -10.86
C LEU A 26 12.45 -25.78 -9.90
N ALA A 27 12.12 -26.95 -10.44
CA ALA A 27 11.87 -28.15 -9.64
C ALA A 27 13.10 -28.54 -8.80
N PHE A 28 14.29 -28.46 -9.39
CA PHE A 28 15.56 -28.75 -8.71
C PHE A 28 15.83 -27.75 -7.58
N GLN A 29 15.69 -26.45 -7.86
CA GLN A 29 15.98 -25.40 -6.87
C GLN A 29 14.99 -25.37 -5.70
N LEU A 30 13.73 -25.74 -5.95
CA LEU A 30 12.67 -25.80 -4.94
C LEU A 30 12.57 -27.16 -4.24
N HIS A 31 13.35 -28.16 -4.67
CA HIS A 31 13.26 -29.55 -4.19
C HIS A 31 11.84 -30.13 -4.31
N ILE A 32 11.16 -29.87 -5.43
CA ILE A 32 9.80 -30.33 -5.70
C ILE A 32 9.73 -31.16 -6.99
N PHE A 33 8.61 -31.88 -7.16
CA PHE A 33 8.37 -32.62 -8.39
C PHE A 33 8.06 -31.70 -9.56
N HIS A 34 8.63 -32.00 -10.73
CA HIS A 34 8.46 -31.22 -11.96
C HIS A 34 7.01 -30.83 -12.28
N PRO A 35 5.97 -31.69 -12.19
CA PRO A 35 4.59 -31.30 -12.43
C PRO A 35 4.07 -30.24 -11.44
N THR A 36 4.62 -30.19 -10.22
CA THR A 36 4.23 -29.21 -9.19
C THR A 36 4.62 -27.79 -9.60
N VAL A 37 5.69 -27.62 -10.39
CA VAL A 37 6.12 -26.30 -10.89
C VAL A 37 4.99 -25.64 -11.68
N TYR A 38 4.35 -26.36 -12.58
CA TYR A 38 3.26 -25.80 -13.40
C TYR A 38 2.08 -25.32 -12.55
N ARG A 39 1.72 -26.08 -11.52
CA ARG A 39 0.67 -25.69 -10.58
C ARG A 39 1.03 -24.46 -9.76
N LEU A 40 2.33 -24.26 -9.45
CA LEU A 40 2.81 -23.09 -8.71
C LEU A 40 2.99 -21.87 -9.61
N THR A 41 3.28 -22.05 -10.89
CA THR A 41 3.46 -20.96 -11.85
C THR A 41 2.13 -20.41 -12.36
N GLU A 42 1.08 -21.23 -12.43
CA GLU A 42 -0.25 -20.82 -12.93
C GLU A 42 -0.80 -19.56 -12.21
N PRO A 43 -0.90 -19.51 -10.88
CA PRO A 43 -1.36 -18.30 -10.20
C PRO A 43 -0.47 -17.07 -10.44
N LEU A 44 0.85 -17.28 -10.62
CA LEU A 44 1.79 -16.19 -10.89
C LEU A 44 1.65 -15.65 -12.33
N ILE A 45 1.34 -16.52 -13.28
CA ILE A 45 1.02 -16.16 -14.67
C ILE A 45 -0.30 -15.39 -14.72
N ASP A 46 -1.33 -15.88 -14.03
CA ASP A 46 -2.65 -15.25 -13.96
C ASP A 46 -2.57 -13.85 -13.34
N MET A 47 -1.69 -13.65 -12.36
CA MET A 47 -1.41 -12.34 -11.78
C MET A 47 -0.48 -11.46 -12.65
N GLY A 48 0.04 -11.98 -13.76
CA GLY A 48 0.98 -11.28 -14.63
C GLY A 48 2.37 -11.06 -14.02
N LEU A 49 2.73 -11.74 -12.94
CA LEU A 49 4.02 -11.60 -12.24
C LEU A 49 5.16 -12.30 -12.96
N ILE A 50 4.87 -13.35 -13.71
CA ILE A 50 5.82 -14.09 -14.53
C ILE A 50 5.29 -14.31 -15.95
N THR A 51 6.20 -14.52 -16.87
CA THR A 51 5.92 -14.95 -18.24
C THR A 51 6.31 -16.41 -18.42
N LYS A 52 5.65 -17.08 -19.37
CA LYS A 52 5.94 -18.43 -19.81
C LYS A 52 6.18 -18.40 -21.32
N THR A 53 7.20 -19.09 -21.80
CA THR A 53 7.44 -19.23 -23.25
C THR A 53 6.43 -20.19 -23.89
N ASP A 54 6.07 -19.93 -25.16
CA ASP A 54 5.19 -20.81 -25.94
C ASP A 54 5.90 -22.06 -26.46
N THR A 55 7.25 -22.03 -26.50
CA THR A 55 8.07 -23.13 -26.99
C THR A 55 8.34 -24.16 -25.88
N TYR A 56 8.43 -25.45 -26.26
CA TYR A 56 8.79 -26.52 -25.34
C TYR A 56 10.30 -26.84 -25.43
N PRO A 57 11.01 -27.04 -24.32
CA PRO A 57 10.53 -26.96 -22.92
C PRO A 57 10.18 -25.55 -22.50
N HIS A 58 9.07 -25.40 -21.76
CA HIS A 58 8.64 -24.10 -21.27
C HIS A 58 9.65 -23.51 -20.29
N GLU A 59 9.93 -22.23 -20.47
CA GLU A 59 10.74 -21.43 -19.55
C GLU A 59 9.87 -20.35 -18.91
N PHE A 60 10.21 -20.00 -17.68
CA PHE A 60 9.52 -19.02 -16.88
C PHE A 60 10.49 -17.89 -16.51
N ALA A 61 10.04 -16.66 -16.64
CA ALA A 61 10.79 -15.47 -16.25
C ALA A 61 9.94 -14.56 -15.38
N ALA A 62 10.53 -13.98 -14.33
CA ALA A 62 9.87 -12.92 -13.60
C ALA A 62 9.80 -11.66 -14.47
N LYS A 63 8.67 -10.98 -14.46
CA LYS A 63 8.59 -9.61 -14.96
C LYS A 63 9.35 -8.67 -14.02
N ASN A 64 9.75 -7.51 -14.56
CA ASN A 64 10.33 -6.45 -13.74
C ASN A 64 9.41 -6.17 -12.53
N VAL A 65 10.00 -5.93 -11.36
CA VAL A 65 9.27 -5.73 -10.10
C VAL A 65 8.23 -4.61 -10.22
N ASP A 66 8.58 -3.52 -10.92
CA ASP A 66 7.67 -2.38 -11.11
C ASP A 66 6.49 -2.73 -12.03
N GLU A 67 6.75 -3.47 -13.11
CA GLU A 67 5.72 -3.96 -14.02
C GLU A 67 4.85 -5.03 -13.33
N GLY A 68 5.47 -5.94 -12.59
CA GLY A 68 4.78 -6.98 -11.82
C GLY A 68 3.88 -6.38 -10.73
N LEU A 69 4.33 -5.36 -10.03
CA LEU A 69 3.53 -4.65 -9.02
C LEU A 69 2.34 -3.92 -9.65
N SER A 70 2.56 -3.25 -10.79
CA SER A 70 1.50 -2.56 -11.52
C SER A 70 0.42 -3.53 -12.01
N LEU A 71 0.81 -4.68 -12.54
CA LEU A 71 -0.10 -5.74 -13.00
C LEU A 71 -0.82 -6.42 -11.82
N PHE A 72 -0.13 -6.64 -10.70
CA PHE A 72 -0.74 -7.14 -9.48
C PHE A 72 -1.83 -6.19 -8.97
N LEU A 73 -1.57 -4.89 -8.94
CA LEU A 73 -2.54 -3.87 -8.53
C LEU A 73 -3.72 -3.81 -9.52
N LEU A 74 -3.48 -3.92 -10.83
CA LEU A 74 -4.53 -3.99 -11.84
C LEU A 74 -5.40 -5.24 -11.66
N HIS A 75 -4.79 -6.39 -11.45
CA HIS A 75 -5.52 -7.65 -11.23
C HIS A 75 -6.32 -7.65 -9.93
N GLN A 76 -5.77 -7.09 -8.86
CA GLN A 76 -6.51 -6.88 -7.60
C GLN A 76 -7.70 -5.92 -7.81
N ASN A 77 -7.53 -4.90 -8.65
CA ASN A 77 -8.61 -3.97 -8.99
C ASN A 77 -9.71 -4.66 -9.81
N GLU A 78 -9.38 -5.52 -10.79
CA GLU A 78 -10.37 -6.30 -11.54
C GLU A 78 -11.10 -7.32 -10.67
N TRP A 79 -10.38 -8.08 -9.84
CA TRP A 79 -10.98 -9.00 -8.89
C TRP A 79 -11.91 -8.27 -7.93
N PHE A 80 -11.45 -7.12 -7.41
CA PHE A 80 -12.21 -6.27 -6.52
C PHE A 80 -13.46 -5.71 -7.21
N SER A 81 -13.32 -5.25 -8.44
CA SER A 81 -14.43 -4.77 -9.27
C SER A 81 -15.48 -5.86 -9.49
N ARG A 82 -15.06 -7.09 -9.78
CA ARG A 82 -15.99 -8.22 -10.01
C ARG A 82 -16.71 -8.70 -8.75
N GLN A 83 -16.03 -8.65 -7.59
CA GLN A 83 -16.60 -9.12 -6.32
C GLN A 83 -17.49 -8.07 -5.62
N PHE A 84 -17.10 -6.80 -5.68
CA PHE A 84 -17.74 -5.74 -4.90
C PHE A 84 -18.64 -4.81 -5.71
N PHE A 85 -18.42 -4.62 -7.01
CA PHE A 85 -19.27 -3.78 -7.85
C PHE A 85 -20.73 -4.24 -7.95
N PRO A 86 -21.07 -5.55 -7.97
CA PRO A 86 -22.47 -5.96 -7.95
C PRO A 86 -23.22 -5.52 -6.69
N SER A 87 -22.53 -5.53 -5.54
CA SER A 87 -23.15 -5.08 -4.27
C SER A 87 -23.24 -3.55 -4.15
N ILE A 88 -22.40 -2.83 -4.88
CA ILE A 88 -22.46 -1.36 -4.95
C ILE A 88 -23.55 -0.91 -5.93
N LYS A 89 -23.72 -1.58 -7.07
CA LYS A 89 -24.77 -1.28 -8.06
C LYS A 89 -26.17 -1.38 -7.47
N SER A 90 -26.43 -2.30 -6.56
CA SER A 90 -27.73 -2.37 -5.86
C SER A 90 -27.98 -1.19 -4.90
N GLY A 91 -26.94 -0.45 -4.52
CA GLY A 91 -27.02 0.81 -3.76
C GLY A 91 -27.07 2.07 -4.61
N GLU A 92 -26.61 1.99 -5.87
CA GLU A 92 -26.52 3.15 -6.78
C GLU A 92 -27.84 3.51 -7.49
N GLU A 93 -28.82 2.62 -7.56
CA GLU A 93 -30.16 2.97 -8.08
C GLU A 93 -30.84 4.10 -7.31
N LYS A 94 -30.30 4.47 -6.13
CA LYS A 94 -30.75 5.63 -5.34
C LYS A 94 -29.92 6.91 -5.52
N ARG A 95 -28.85 6.89 -6.31
CA ARG A 95 -27.98 8.08 -6.56
C ARG A 95 -27.84 8.38 -8.06
N LYS A 96 -28.94 8.70 -8.72
CA LYS A 96 -28.92 9.35 -10.04
C LYS A 96 -28.45 10.79 -9.85
N ASN A 97 -27.16 11.04 -9.77
CA ASN A 97 -26.48 12.33 -10.03
C ASN A 97 -25.02 12.33 -9.57
N SER A 98 -24.22 11.34 -9.97
CA SER A 98 -22.76 11.47 -9.78
C SER A 98 -22.04 11.09 -11.07
N GLN A 99 -21.25 12.03 -11.57
CA GLN A 99 -20.30 11.79 -12.65
C GLN A 99 -19.41 10.57 -12.33
N PRO A 100 -18.96 9.79 -13.33
CA PRO A 100 -18.03 8.69 -13.11
C PRO A 100 -16.80 9.25 -12.38
N GLN A 101 -16.50 8.70 -11.20
CA GLN A 101 -15.34 9.11 -10.43
C GLN A 101 -14.08 8.60 -11.17
N GLU A 102 -13.37 9.52 -11.80
CA GLU A 102 -12.10 9.23 -12.45
C GLU A 102 -11.05 8.82 -11.41
N ILE A 103 -10.34 7.72 -11.69
CA ILE A 103 -9.15 7.34 -10.93
C ILE A 103 -8.05 8.34 -11.31
N ARG A 104 -7.56 9.10 -10.34
CA ARG A 104 -6.40 9.97 -10.52
C ARG A 104 -5.22 9.41 -9.75
N LEU A 105 -4.17 9.06 -10.49
CA LEU A 105 -2.90 8.59 -9.96
C LEU A 105 -1.84 9.64 -10.26
N SER A 106 -1.05 10.00 -9.27
CA SER A 106 0.15 10.82 -9.46
C SER A 106 1.31 10.22 -8.69
N PHE A 107 2.48 10.23 -9.31
CA PHE A 107 3.72 9.80 -8.68
C PHE A 107 4.36 10.99 -7.96
N ILE A 108 4.91 10.71 -6.80
CA ILE A 108 5.62 11.68 -5.96
C ILE A 108 7.10 11.31 -6.01
N GLN A 109 7.94 12.24 -6.45
CA GLN A 109 9.33 11.97 -6.74
C GLN A 109 10.30 12.51 -5.68
N SER A 110 9.81 13.27 -4.71
CA SER A 110 10.61 13.81 -3.64
C SER A 110 9.84 13.93 -2.32
N ARG A 111 10.61 13.97 -1.22
CA ARG A 111 10.05 14.19 0.12
C ARG A 111 9.37 15.56 0.25
N ASP A 112 9.96 16.60 -0.34
CA ASP A 112 9.42 17.96 -0.27
C ASP A 112 8.08 18.06 -1.00
N GLU A 113 7.97 17.44 -2.18
CA GLU A 113 6.71 17.35 -2.91
C GLU A 113 5.63 16.65 -2.08
N LEU A 114 5.99 15.52 -1.42
CA LEU A 114 5.08 14.82 -0.53
C LEU A 114 4.61 15.71 0.62
N MET A 115 5.53 16.38 1.29
CA MET A 115 5.20 17.19 2.45
C MET A 115 4.26 18.33 2.06
N ASN A 116 4.56 19.02 0.96
CA ASN A 116 3.70 20.08 0.41
C ASN A 116 2.29 19.56 0.07
N GLN A 117 2.21 18.46 -0.67
CA GLN A 117 0.92 17.86 -1.03
C GLN A 117 0.16 17.34 0.20
N SER A 118 0.87 16.77 1.19
CA SER A 118 0.28 16.28 2.44
C SER A 118 -0.29 17.44 3.27
N ALA A 119 0.43 18.56 3.38
CA ALA A 119 -0.04 19.75 4.07
C ALA A 119 -1.29 20.33 3.39
N GLU A 120 -1.28 20.42 2.06
CA GLU A 120 -2.42 20.89 1.26
C GLU A 120 -3.64 19.95 1.46
N GLU A 121 -3.47 18.63 1.39
CA GLU A 121 -4.56 17.69 1.59
C GLU A 121 -5.09 17.74 3.02
N THR A 122 -4.21 17.85 4.01
CA THR A 122 -4.59 18.03 5.42
C THR A 122 -5.46 19.28 5.63
N SER A 123 -5.15 20.38 4.94
CA SER A 123 -5.92 21.61 5.04
C SER A 123 -7.34 21.48 4.50
N LYS A 124 -7.56 20.62 3.51
CA LYS A 124 -8.85 20.36 2.86
C LYS A 124 -9.67 19.28 3.58
N THR A 125 -9.05 18.49 4.41
CA THR A 125 -9.68 17.35 5.11
C THR A 125 -10.72 17.83 6.11
N THR A 126 -11.86 17.16 6.13
CA THR A 126 -13.03 17.55 6.95
C THR A 126 -13.50 16.47 7.92
N LYS A 127 -13.12 15.19 7.74
CA LYS A 127 -13.61 14.07 8.53
C LYS A 127 -12.50 13.36 9.28
N SER A 128 -11.51 12.81 8.57
CA SER A 128 -10.49 11.97 9.18
C SER A 128 -9.14 12.02 8.45
N ILE A 129 -8.09 11.88 9.23
CA ILE A 129 -6.72 11.70 8.80
C ILE A 129 -6.17 10.45 9.50
N ASP A 130 -5.81 9.45 8.71
CA ASP A 130 -5.20 8.21 9.19
C ASP A 130 -3.77 8.12 8.66
N LEU A 131 -2.79 8.03 9.55
CA LEU A 131 -1.37 8.06 9.23
C LEU A 131 -0.67 6.81 9.72
N LEU A 132 0.14 6.17 8.87
CA LEU A 132 1.13 5.16 9.25
C LEU A 132 2.51 5.71 8.92
N ARG A 133 3.33 5.92 9.95
CA ARG A 133 4.64 6.60 9.88
C ARG A 133 5.71 5.87 10.68
N SER A 134 6.97 6.26 10.48
CA SER A 134 8.10 5.71 11.25
C SER A 134 8.02 6.03 12.75
N GLY A 135 7.52 7.19 13.12
CA GLY A 135 7.55 7.70 14.50
C GLY A 135 8.57 8.80 14.73
N HIS A 136 9.40 9.07 13.70
CA HIS A 136 10.36 10.18 13.74
C HIS A 136 9.69 11.51 13.39
N GLU A 137 10.49 12.57 13.42
CA GLU A 137 10.05 13.95 13.27
C GLU A 137 9.12 14.17 12.06
N ILE A 138 8.04 14.89 12.31
CA ILE A 138 7.13 15.41 11.28
C ILE A 138 7.51 16.87 11.05
N PRO A 139 7.71 17.31 9.80
CA PRO A 139 7.97 18.72 9.50
C PRO A 139 6.96 19.64 10.16
N ALA A 140 7.42 20.78 10.65
CA ALA A 140 6.61 21.69 11.47
C ALA A 140 5.35 22.19 10.74
N ASP A 141 5.43 22.45 9.45
CA ASP A 141 4.34 22.89 8.59
C ASP A 141 3.23 21.81 8.47
N VAL A 142 3.63 20.55 8.29
CA VAL A 142 2.69 19.41 8.27
C VAL A 142 2.04 19.22 9.64
N MET A 143 2.81 19.35 10.72
CA MET A 143 2.27 19.23 12.07
C MET A 143 1.29 20.37 12.39
N LEU A 144 1.61 21.59 12.02
CA LEU A 144 0.69 22.72 12.15
C LEU A 144 -0.62 22.49 11.39
N ALA A 145 -0.53 21.99 10.15
CA ALA A 145 -1.72 21.67 9.36
C ALA A 145 -2.59 20.59 10.06
N ILE A 146 -1.97 19.57 10.68
CA ILE A 146 -2.68 18.54 11.44
C ILE A 146 -3.36 19.13 12.69
N ILE A 147 -2.68 20.00 13.43
CA ILE A 147 -3.24 20.68 14.61
C ILE A 147 -4.44 21.56 14.21
N GLU A 148 -4.31 22.30 13.11
CA GLU A 148 -5.43 23.09 12.59
C GLU A 148 -6.60 22.20 12.11
N ALA A 149 -6.33 21.05 11.53
CA ALA A 149 -7.37 20.06 11.21
C ALA A 149 -8.08 19.57 12.48
N LYS A 150 -7.34 19.34 13.57
CA LYS A 150 -7.94 18.99 14.88
C LYS A 150 -8.85 20.08 15.42
N LYS A 151 -8.51 21.36 15.29
CA LYS A 151 -9.39 22.47 15.68
C LYS A 151 -10.70 22.48 14.88
N ARG A 152 -10.69 21.93 13.65
CA ARG A 152 -11.91 21.72 12.83
C ARG A 152 -12.67 20.43 13.19
N ASN A 153 -12.30 19.72 14.27
CA ASN A 153 -12.86 18.43 14.70
C ASN A 153 -12.56 17.27 13.74
N VAL A 154 -11.48 17.33 12.99
CA VAL A 154 -11.04 16.22 12.15
C VAL A 154 -10.46 15.10 13.04
N LEU A 155 -10.98 13.88 12.93
CA LEU A 155 -10.43 12.72 13.62
C LEU A 155 -9.03 12.43 13.09
N THR A 156 -8.01 12.50 13.94
CA THR A 156 -6.62 12.22 13.53
C THR A 156 -6.07 11.06 14.31
N ARG A 157 -5.66 10.01 13.60
CA ARG A 157 -5.07 8.79 14.14
C ARG A 157 -3.70 8.54 13.52
N MET A 158 -2.75 8.12 14.31
CA MET A 158 -1.40 7.85 13.88
C MET A 158 -0.92 6.49 14.40
N LEU A 159 -0.53 5.62 13.48
CA LEU A 159 0.24 4.42 13.76
C LEU A 159 1.71 4.75 13.57
N ILE A 160 2.52 4.53 14.58
CA ILE A 160 3.98 4.69 14.50
C ILE A 160 4.67 3.34 14.56
N GLN A 161 5.72 3.19 13.76
CA GLN A 161 6.49 1.95 13.65
C GLN A 161 7.52 1.84 14.77
N ASP A 162 8.15 2.98 15.12
CA ASP A 162 9.17 3.06 16.15
C ASP A 162 8.71 3.92 17.31
N TYR A 163 8.85 3.39 18.51
CA TYR A 163 8.61 4.11 19.76
C TYR A 163 9.69 3.75 20.75
N SER A 164 10.45 4.75 21.20
CA SER A 164 11.56 4.64 22.14
C SER A 164 11.67 5.92 22.97
N ASP A 165 12.60 5.94 23.90
CA ASP A 165 12.89 7.14 24.70
C ASP A 165 13.31 8.34 23.84
N GLU A 166 13.88 8.09 22.66
CA GLU A 166 14.34 9.13 21.74
C GLU A 166 13.20 9.95 21.12
N ASN A 167 12.01 9.36 20.95
CA ASN A 167 10.86 10.04 20.33
C ASN A 167 9.64 10.16 21.29
N ALA A 168 9.79 9.75 22.54
CA ALA A 168 8.69 9.77 23.51
C ALA A 168 8.13 11.17 23.76
N ASP A 169 9.00 12.19 23.85
CA ASP A 169 8.58 13.58 24.04
C ASP A 169 7.78 14.10 22.84
N GLN A 170 8.19 13.75 21.65
CA GLN A 170 7.51 14.14 20.42
C GLN A 170 6.14 13.45 20.32
N VAL A 171 6.07 12.17 20.63
CA VAL A 171 4.78 11.43 20.66
C VAL A 171 3.87 12.03 21.74
N GLY A 172 4.40 12.36 22.91
CA GLY A 172 3.68 13.04 23.97
C GLY A 172 3.13 14.41 23.54
N TYR A 173 3.89 15.16 22.73
CA TYR A 173 3.42 16.41 22.13
C TYR A 173 2.25 16.18 21.17
N TRP A 174 2.27 15.14 20.34
CA TRP A 174 1.16 14.81 19.46
C TRP A 174 -0.10 14.45 20.24
N GLN A 175 0.04 13.62 21.29
CA GLN A 175 -1.07 13.22 22.16
C GLN A 175 -1.68 14.42 22.91
N LYS A 176 -0.86 15.38 23.36
CA LYS A 176 -1.34 16.63 23.98
C LYS A 176 -2.15 17.51 23.02
N ASN A 177 -1.98 17.33 21.71
CA ASN A 177 -2.77 17.98 20.66
C ASN A 177 -3.91 17.08 20.14
N ASP A 178 -4.40 16.15 20.97
CA ASP A 178 -5.52 15.24 20.69
C ASP A 178 -5.33 14.33 19.47
N ILE A 179 -4.09 14.09 19.04
CA ILE A 179 -3.78 13.10 18.02
C ILE A 179 -3.72 11.73 18.70
N LEU A 180 -4.55 10.80 18.24
CA LEU A 180 -4.54 9.44 18.76
C LEU A 180 -3.34 8.69 18.20
N VAL A 181 -2.45 8.20 19.05
CA VAL A 181 -1.22 7.51 18.64
C VAL A 181 -1.21 6.09 19.20
N ARG A 182 -0.81 5.13 18.34
CA ARG A 182 -0.55 3.74 18.73
C ARG A 182 0.71 3.22 18.04
N LYS A 183 1.38 2.25 18.67
CA LYS A 183 2.54 1.57 18.10
C LYS A 183 2.10 0.40 17.23
N SER A 184 2.54 0.39 15.98
CA SER A 184 2.33 -0.67 15.00
C SER A 184 3.54 -1.61 14.94
N GLU A 185 3.32 -2.87 14.56
CA GLU A 185 4.38 -3.82 14.22
C GLU A 185 4.70 -3.84 12.70
N LEU A 186 3.99 -3.02 11.93
CA LEU A 186 4.25 -2.88 10.48
C LEU A 186 5.50 -2.02 10.27
N HIS A 187 6.39 -2.48 9.38
CA HIS A 187 7.62 -1.77 9.04
C HIS A 187 7.66 -1.48 7.54
N HIS A 188 8.50 -0.51 7.16
CA HIS A 188 8.83 -0.17 5.77
C HIS A 188 7.68 0.31 4.87
N VAL A 189 6.56 0.73 5.46
CA VAL A 189 5.41 1.29 4.73
C VAL A 189 5.03 2.62 5.34
N ARG A 190 4.80 3.63 4.52
CA ARG A 190 4.14 4.86 4.91
C ARG A 190 2.80 4.96 4.18
N LEU A 191 1.77 5.25 4.93
CA LEU A 191 0.42 5.38 4.42
C LEU A 191 -0.22 6.64 5.02
N MET A 192 -0.88 7.42 4.20
CA MET A 192 -1.70 8.53 4.66
C MET A 192 -3.03 8.47 3.94
N ILE A 193 -4.12 8.54 4.70
CA ILE A 193 -5.48 8.46 4.17
C ILE A 193 -6.25 9.70 4.65
N TYR A 194 -6.85 10.41 3.73
CA TYR A 194 -7.61 11.63 3.98
C TYR A 194 -9.07 11.43 3.58
N ASP A 195 -9.98 11.60 4.54
CA ASP A 195 -11.44 11.50 4.37
C ASP A 195 -11.94 10.21 3.69
N ALA A 196 -11.16 9.11 3.75
CA ALA A 196 -11.39 7.89 2.98
C ALA A 196 -11.61 8.16 1.48
N SER A 197 -10.94 9.15 0.94
CA SER A 197 -11.07 9.60 -0.46
C SER A 197 -9.74 9.72 -1.20
N VAL A 198 -8.68 10.09 -0.49
CA VAL A 198 -7.32 10.23 -1.03
C VAL A 198 -6.36 9.40 -0.20
N VAL A 199 -5.48 8.68 -0.87
CA VAL A 199 -4.44 7.83 -0.27
C VAL A 199 -3.08 8.24 -0.80
N TYR A 200 -2.13 8.38 0.10
CA TYR A 200 -0.71 8.45 -0.22
C TYR A 200 -0.05 7.17 0.28
N PHE A 201 0.65 6.52 -0.60
CA PHE A 201 1.43 5.33 -0.31
C PHE A 201 2.89 5.59 -0.67
N MET A 202 3.82 5.22 0.20
CA MET A 202 5.24 5.47 -0.01
C MET A 202 6.10 4.31 0.44
N SER A 203 7.18 4.09 -0.31
CA SER A 203 8.28 3.25 0.16
C SER A 203 9.12 4.02 1.19
N TYR A 204 9.65 3.31 2.17
CA TYR A 204 10.59 3.84 3.14
C TYR A 204 11.96 3.20 2.91
N LYS A 205 12.95 4.00 2.55
CA LYS A 205 14.36 3.61 2.61
C LYS A 205 15.06 4.48 3.64
N HIS A 206 15.66 3.86 4.63
CA HIS A 206 16.30 4.55 5.76
C HIS A 206 17.51 5.40 5.35
N ASP A 207 18.18 5.06 4.23
CA ASP A 207 19.50 5.58 3.90
C ASP A 207 19.54 6.69 2.84
N ASP A 208 18.43 7.05 2.20
CA ASP A 208 18.44 8.06 1.14
C ASP A 208 17.12 8.84 1.10
N SER A 209 17.04 9.89 1.92
CA SER A 209 15.84 10.72 2.08
C SER A 209 15.38 11.44 0.80
N ASN A 210 16.23 11.50 -0.23
CA ASN A 210 15.92 12.17 -1.49
C ASN A 210 15.33 11.25 -2.56
N LYS A 211 15.21 9.93 -2.30
CA LYS A 211 14.67 8.93 -3.24
C LYS A 211 13.39 8.25 -2.76
N ASP A 212 12.65 8.89 -1.87
CA ASP A 212 11.35 8.41 -1.48
C ASP A 212 10.40 8.48 -2.68
N LEU A 213 10.12 7.34 -3.28
CA LEU A 213 9.10 7.21 -4.32
C LEU A 213 7.75 6.99 -3.67
N GLY A 214 6.78 7.81 -4.06
CA GLY A 214 5.42 7.72 -3.56
C GLY A 214 4.37 7.76 -4.66
N MET A 215 3.16 7.41 -4.29
CA MET A 215 1.98 7.46 -5.14
C MET A 215 0.84 8.11 -4.38
N LYS A 216 0.21 9.10 -5.00
CA LYS A 216 -1.09 9.64 -4.59
C LYS A 216 -2.19 9.01 -5.42
N ILE A 217 -3.21 8.50 -4.75
CA ILE A 217 -4.38 7.90 -5.37
C ILE A 217 -5.60 8.69 -4.91
N SER A 218 -6.27 9.38 -5.83
CA SER A 218 -7.54 10.07 -5.58
C SER A 218 -8.66 9.23 -6.20
N TYR A 219 -9.13 8.24 -5.45
CA TYR A 219 -10.22 7.35 -5.83
C TYR A 219 -10.91 6.80 -4.58
N PRO A 220 -12.09 7.35 -4.19
CA PRO A 220 -12.75 7.00 -2.94
C PRO A 220 -13.01 5.50 -2.72
N PRO A 221 -13.42 4.69 -3.73
CA PRO A 221 -13.60 3.26 -3.50
C PRO A 221 -12.32 2.55 -3.01
N LEU A 222 -11.15 2.90 -3.56
CA LEU A 222 -9.89 2.33 -3.13
C LEU A 222 -9.45 2.91 -1.77
N ALA A 223 -9.67 4.19 -1.53
CA ALA A 223 -9.36 4.83 -0.25
C ALA A 223 -10.16 4.21 0.91
N ILE A 224 -11.43 3.83 0.68
CA ILE A 224 -12.26 3.11 1.66
C ILE A 224 -11.63 1.75 2.02
N ILE A 225 -11.01 1.06 1.06
CA ILE A 225 -10.33 -0.22 1.33
C ILE A 225 -9.12 0.00 2.23
N PHE A 226 -8.29 0.99 1.90
CA PHE A 226 -7.15 1.34 2.73
C PHE A 226 -7.57 1.79 4.14
N SER A 227 -8.71 2.50 4.26
CA SER A 227 -9.25 2.88 5.56
C SER A 227 -9.69 1.66 6.38
N LYS A 228 -10.29 0.64 5.77
CA LYS A 228 -10.62 -0.62 6.45
C LYS A 228 -9.38 -1.38 6.88
N LEU A 229 -8.37 -1.44 6.02
CA LEU A 229 -7.09 -2.06 6.33
C LEU A 229 -6.39 -1.32 7.49
N PHE A 230 -6.40 0.01 7.47
CA PHE A 230 -5.88 0.82 8.56
C PHE A 230 -6.63 0.56 9.86
N GLU A 231 -7.96 0.41 9.82
CA GLU A 231 -8.76 0.08 11.00
C GLU A 231 -8.36 -1.26 11.62
N GLU A 232 -8.14 -2.29 10.79
CA GLU A 232 -7.65 -3.59 11.28
C GLU A 232 -6.27 -3.48 11.95
N TRP A 233 -5.36 -2.70 11.38
CA TRP A 233 -4.06 -2.43 11.97
C TRP A 233 -4.19 -1.62 13.27
N TRP A 234 -5.08 -0.64 13.27
CA TRP A 234 -5.37 0.19 14.43
C TRP A 234 -5.85 -0.63 15.63
N GLN A 235 -6.74 -1.59 15.41
CA GLN A 235 -7.26 -2.46 16.48
C GLN A 235 -6.18 -3.39 17.07
N LYS A 236 -5.22 -3.82 16.25
CA LYS A 236 -4.11 -4.69 16.68
C LYS A 236 -2.95 -3.92 17.32
N ALA A 237 -2.86 -2.63 17.07
CA ALA A 237 -1.74 -1.79 17.51
C ALA A 237 -1.78 -1.54 19.03
N LYS A 238 -0.59 -1.48 19.66
CA LYS A 238 -0.40 -1.23 21.09
C LYS A 238 -0.68 0.24 21.41
N ARG A 239 -1.40 0.49 22.47
CA ARG A 239 -1.52 1.83 23.08
C ARG A 239 -0.20 2.19 23.72
N ILE A 240 0.23 3.43 23.58
CA ILE A 240 1.45 3.99 24.16
C ILE A 240 1.11 5.26 24.92
#